data_fe4b21946677d1ebd2dac2f6423538fb
#
_entry.id   fe4b21946677d1ebd2dac2f6423538fb
#
_cell.length_a   1.000
_cell.length_b   1.000
_cell.length_c   1.000
_cell.angle_alpha   90.00
_cell.angle_beta   90.00
_cell.angle_gamma   90.00
#
_symmetry.space_group_name_H-M   'P 1'
#
loop_
_entity.id
_entity.type
_entity.pdbx_description
1 polymer ?
#
loop_
_entity_poly.entity_id
_entity_poly.type
_entity_poly.pdbx_seq_one_letter_code
_entity_poly.pdbx_strand_id
1 'polypeptide(L)'
;TEVQSGFVNFYAADAANPYVALAARGPWIVTLKGAVIYDTGGYGMLGLGHAPAAVIEAMAKPQAMANIMTPHVSQLRFAQAMKAEIGQTRGACPYSAFLCLNSGSESVSLASRIVDANAKTMTDPGARHAGKTIKRLVVKGAFHGRTERPALYSDSSRKAYVQHLASYRDETSVLTVPASAMA
;
A
#
# COMPACT_ATOMS: atom_id res chain seq x y z
N THR A 1 -24.79 0.68 -15.54
CA THR A 1 -24.80 1.88 -16.39
C THR A 1 -23.68 1.77 -17.43
N GLU A 2 -23.82 2.41 -18.57
CA GLU A 2 -22.84 2.41 -19.66
C GLU A 2 -21.43 2.82 -19.17
N VAL A 3 -21.35 3.81 -18.28
CA VAL A 3 -20.08 4.28 -17.70
C VAL A 3 -19.35 3.18 -16.91
N GLN A 4 -20.05 2.22 -16.39
CA GLN A 4 -19.46 1.12 -15.58
C GLN A 4 -19.26 -0.17 -16.37
N SER A 5 -19.82 -0.28 -17.58
CA SER A 5 -19.83 -1.53 -18.35
C SER A 5 -18.45 -2.06 -18.72
N GLY A 6 -17.46 -1.18 -18.84
CA GLY A 6 -16.07 -1.52 -19.17
C GLY A 6 -15.17 -1.82 -17.97
N PHE A 7 -15.68 -1.73 -16.73
CA PHE A 7 -14.88 -1.88 -15.52
C PHE A 7 -15.47 -2.93 -14.57
N VAL A 8 -14.63 -3.81 -14.07
CA VAL A 8 -15.00 -4.73 -13.00
C VAL A 8 -15.15 -3.95 -11.70
N ASN A 9 -16.28 -4.13 -10.99
CA ASN A 9 -16.43 -3.52 -9.67
C ASN A 9 -15.44 -4.16 -8.68
N PHE A 10 -14.68 -3.33 -8.01
CA PHE A 10 -13.61 -3.77 -7.12
C PHE A 10 -14.12 -4.44 -5.83
N TYR A 11 -15.32 -4.11 -5.38
CA TYR A 11 -15.87 -4.62 -4.11
C TYR A 11 -16.87 -5.78 -4.32
N ALA A 12 -17.82 -5.62 -5.23
CA ALA A 12 -18.80 -6.65 -5.54
C ALA A 12 -19.30 -6.47 -6.97
N ALA A 13 -19.46 -7.57 -7.69
CA ALA A 13 -19.82 -7.55 -9.11
C ALA A 13 -21.16 -6.86 -9.38
N ASP A 14 -22.09 -6.93 -8.42
CA ASP A 14 -23.44 -6.38 -8.47
C ASP A 14 -23.58 -5.03 -7.75
N ALA A 15 -22.52 -4.51 -7.12
CA ALA A 15 -22.58 -3.24 -6.42
C ALA A 15 -22.74 -2.08 -7.41
N ALA A 16 -23.80 -1.30 -7.22
CA ALA A 16 -23.98 -0.05 -7.93
C ALA A 16 -23.21 1.07 -7.22
N ASN A 17 -22.41 1.83 -7.97
CA ASN A 17 -21.84 3.04 -7.43
C ASN A 17 -22.93 4.08 -7.15
N PRO A 18 -22.90 4.76 -5.99
CA PRO A 18 -23.93 5.69 -5.60
C PRO A 18 -23.98 6.94 -6.50
N TYR A 19 -22.87 7.28 -7.15
CA TYR A 19 -22.77 8.40 -8.08
C TYR A 19 -21.67 8.16 -9.13
N VAL A 20 -21.71 8.94 -10.20
CA VAL A 20 -20.65 9.04 -11.19
C VAL A 20 -20.02 10.42 -11.07
N ALA A 21 -18.73 10.49 -10.77
CA ALA A 21 -17.99 11.74 -10.70
C ALA A 21 -17.79 12.31 -12.10
N LEU A 22 -18.08 13.61 -12.28
CA LEU A 22 -17.80 14.38 -13.49
C LEU A 22 -16.53 15.18 -13.33
N ALA A 23 -16.37 15.87 -12.21
CA ALA A 23 -15.21 16.70 -11.87
C ALA A 23 -15.00 16.72 -10.36
N ALA A 24 -13.77 17.06 -9.94
CA ALA A 24 -13.46 17.19 -8.51
C ALA A 24 -12.34 18.20 -8.28
N ARG A 25 -12.42 18.94 -7.16
CA ARG A 25 -11.37 19.87 -6.73
C ARG A 25 -11.38 20.02 -5.19
N GLY A 26 -10.20 19.97 -4.58
CA GLY A 26 -10.12 19.98 -3.12
C GLY A 26 -10.98 18.85 -2.53
N PRO A 27 -11.82 19.10 -1.54
CA PRO A 27 -12.69 18.08 -0.96
C PRO A 27 -14.02 17.90 -1.70
N TRP A 28 -14.22 18.51 -2.86
CA TRP A 28 -15.51 18.55 -3.54
C TRP A 28 -15.52 17.72 -4.81
N ILE A 29 -16.58 16.95 -5.00
CA ILE A 29 -16.88 16.21 -6.21
C ILE A 29 -18.18 16.76 -6.80
N VAL A 30 -18.19 17.01 -8.12
CA VAL A 30 -19.40 17.28 -8.90
C VAL A 30 -19.78 15.99 -9.61
N THR A 31 -20.99 15.53 -9.41
CA THR A 31 -21.50 14.32 -10.07
C THR A 31 -22.02 14.61 -11.47
N LEU A 32 -22.15 13.56 -12.28
CA LEU A 32 -22.74 13.66 -13.63
C LEU A 32 -24.18 14.22 -13.63
N LYS A 33 -24.89 14.10 -12.52
CA LYS A 33 -26.25 14.65 -12.32
C LYS A 33 -26.24 16.06 -11.71
N GLY A 34 -25.08 16.71 -11.58
CA GLY A 34 -24.95 18.06 -11.05
C GLY A 34 -24.95 18.19 -9.52
N ALA A 35 -25.07 17.09 -8.78
CA ALA A 35 -24.95 17.15 -7.32
C ALA A 35 -23.49 17.41 -6.90
N VAL A 36 -23.31 18.25 -5.88
CA VAL A 36 -22.02 18.51 -5.24
C VAL A 36 -21.92 17.70 -3.96
N ILE A 37 -20.87 16.91 -3.85
CA ILE A 37 -20.63 15.99 -2.72
C ILE A 37 -19.32 16.37 -2.06
N TYR A 38 -19.28 16.36 -0.73
CA TYR A 38 -18.06 16.46 0.05
C TYR A 38 -17.41 15.08 0.17
N ASP A 39 -16.19 14.94 -0.33
CA ASP A 39 -15.43 13.71 -0.21
C ASP A 39 -14.63 13.72 1.10
N THR A 40 -14.94 12.79 1.99
CA THR A 40 -14.28 12.64 3.29
C THR A 40 -12.91 11.95 3.21
N GLY A 41 -12.36 11.81 2.01
CA GLY A 41 -10.96 11.47 1.82
C GLY A 41 -10.64 10.06 1.36
N GLY A 42 -11.58 9.36 0.73
CA GLY A 42 -11.31 8.15 -0.07
C GLY A 42 -10.28 7.18 0.52
N TYR A 43 -10.50 6.61 1.69
CA TYR A 43 -9.55 5.73 2.41
C TYR A 43 -8.24 6.41 2.85
N GLY A 44 -8.22 7.73 3.01
CA GLY A 44 -7.02 8.48 3.37
C GLY A 44 -6.02 8.69 2.23
N MET A 45 -6.35 8.31 1.00
CA MET A 45 -5.45 8.47 -0.16
C MET A 45 -5.41 9.89 -0.71
N LEU A 46 -6.41 10.71 -0.43
CA LEU A 46 -6.57 12.07 -0.95
C LEU A 46 -6.29 13.13 0.11
N GLY A 47 -5.22 12.99 0.88
CA GLY A 47 -4.87 13.94 1.93
C GLY A 47 -4.68 15.39 1.46
N LEU A 48 -4.34 15.59 0.18
CA LEU A 48 -4.25 16.92 -0.45
C LEU A 48 -5.51 17.31 -1.23
N GLY A 49 -6.56 16.48 -1.20
CA GLY A 49 -7.76 16.66 -1.99
C GLY A 49 -7.58 16.34 -3.48
N HIS A 50 -8.66 16.55 -4.25
CA HIS A 50 -8.65 16.38 -5.69
C HIS A 50 -7.94 17.54 -6.39
N ALA A 51 -7.21 17.25 -7.45
CA ALA A 51 -6.51 18.21 -8.30
C ALA A 51 -5.68 19.25 -7.51
N PRO A 52 -4.76 18.85 -6.62
CA PRO A 52 -3.94 19.76 -5.83
C PRO A 52 -3.00 20.57 -6.73
N ALA A 53 -3.20 21.90 -6.79
CA ALA A 53 -2.51 22.78 -7.73
C ALA A 53 -0.99 22.65 -7.64
N ALA A 54 -0.42 22.67 -6.44
CA ALA A 54 1.03 22.57 -6.24
C ALA A 54 1.64 21.26 -6.79
N VAL A 55 0.91 20.15 -6.71
CA VAL A 55 1.35 18.86 -7.26
C VAL A 55 1.30 18.90 -8.78
N ILE A 56 0.19 19.42 -9.35
CA ILE A 56 0.03 19.53 -10.81
C ILE A 56 1.10 20.43 -11.41
N GLU A 57 1.36 21.60 -10.80
CA GLU A 57 2.42 22.51 -11.20
C GLU A 57 3.81 21.87 -11.13
N ALA A 58 4.07 21.10 -10.05
CA ALA A 58 5.33 20.37 -9.95
C ALA A 58 5.49 19.30 -11.04
N MET A 59 4.40 18.59 -11.37
CA MET A 59 4.40 17.58 -12.44
C MET A 59 4.54 18.17 -13.84
N ALA A 60 4.06 19.40 -14.06
CA ALA A 60 4.17 20.10 -15.33
C ALA A 60 5.59 20.62 -15.64
N LYS A 61 6.48 20.66 -14.64
CA LYS A 61 7.87 21.08 -14.85
C LYS A 61 8.66 20.01 -15.62
N PRO A 62 9.67 20.40 -16.43
CA PRO A 62 10.55 19.43 -17.05
C PRO A 62 11.17 18.51 -16.03
N GLN A 63 11.00 17.21 -16.22
CA GLN A 63 11.50 16.17 -15.33
C GLN A 63 12.53 15.30 -16.09
N ALA A 64 13.58 14.87 -15.40
CA ALA A 64 14.47 13.86 -15.94
C ALA A 64 13.77 12.50 -15.91
N MET A 65 13.47 11.93 -17.07
CA MET A 65 12.90 10.59 -17.24
C MET A 65 14.02 9.56 -17.37
N ALA A 66 14.89 9.50 -16.36
CA ALA A 66 15.96 8.52 -16.32
C ALA A 66 15.42 7.14 -16.02
N ASN A 67 16.10 6.08 -16.48
CA ASN A 67 15.78 4.72 -16.08
C ASN A 67 16.13 4.49 -14.59
N ILE A 68 15.64 3.40 -14.03
CA ILE A 68 15.83 3.06 -12.61
C ILE A 68 17.31 2.96 -12.19
N MET A 69 18.21 2.74 -13.14
CA MET A 69 19.65 2.59 -12.91
C MET A 69 20.40 3.92 -12.89
N THR A 70 19.73 5.01 -13.25
CA THR A 70 20.37 6.33 -13.37
C THR A 70 19.91 7.24 -12.22
N PRO A 71 20.81 7.61 -11.29
CA PRO A 71 20.47 8.54 -10.21
C PRO A 71 20.25 9.94 -10.75
N HIS A 72 19.33 10.69 -10.13
CA HIS A 72 19.11 12.10 -10.46
C HIS A 72 18.70 12.93 -9.23
N VAL A 73 18.77 14.25 -9.39
CA VAL A 73 18.63 15.22 -8.28
C VAL A 73 17.29 15.13 -7.56
N SER A 74 16.21 14.74 -8.23
CA SER A 74 14.90 14.61 -7.56
C SER A 74 14.86 13.48 -6.54
N GLN A 75 15.64 12.40 -6.73
CA GLN A 75 15.80 11.33 -5.73
C GLN A 75 16.48 11.85 -4.45
N LEU A 76 17.53 12.66 -4.61
CA LEU A 76 18.21 13.30 -3.47
C LEU A 76 17.24 14.21 -2.70
N ARG A 77 16.53 15.11 -3.40
CA ARG A 77 15.56 16.02 -2.78
C ARG A 77 14.45 15.26 -2.06
N PHE A 78 13.94 14.20 -2.66
CA PHE A 78 12.94 13.34 -2.05
C PHE A 78 13.46 12.67 -0.78
N ALA A 79 14.66 12.08 -0.82
CA ALA A 79 15.26 11.44 0.34
C ALA A 79 15.50 12.44 1.50
N GLN A 80 15.93 13.66 1.17
CA GLN A 80 16.10 14.73 2.15
C GLN A 80 14.77 15.14 2.79
N ALA A 81 13.71 15.33 1.98
CA ALA A 81 12.38 15.66 2.46
C ALA A 81 11.80 14.55 3.35
N MET A 82 11.93 13.29 2.95
CA MET A 82 11.49 12.14 3.75
C MET A 82 12.22 12.05 5.08
N LYS A 83 13.53 12.29 5.10
CA LYS A 83 14.32 12.30 6.35
C LYS A 83 13.89 13.43 7.28
N ALA A 84 13.67 14.62 6.75
CA ALA A 84 13.22 15.76 7.52
C ALA A 84 11.83 15.50 8.13
N GLU A 85 10.88 15.02 7.33
CA GLU A 85 9.50 14.77 7.75
C GLU A 85 9.41 13.65 8.81
N ILE A 86 10.07 12.52 8.58
CA ILE A 86 10.08 11.41 9.55
C ILE A 86 10.83 11.79 10.83
N GLY A 87 11.88 12.60 10.73
CA GLY A 87 12.67 13.07 11.87
C GLY A 87 11.97 14.11 12.73
N GLN A 88 10.94 14.76 12.23
CA GLN A 88 10.28 15.90 12.89
C GLN A 88 9.77 15.57 14.31
N THR A 89 9.18 14.40 14.50
CA THR A 89 8.65 13.96 15.79
C THR A 89 9.63 13.12 16.62
N ARG A 90 10.71 12.64 16.02
CA ARG A 90 11.66 11.71 16.64
C ARG A 90 13.05 12.30 16.85
N GLY A 91 13.26 13.57 16.49
CA GLY A 91 14.55 14.24 16.52
C GLY A 91 15.51 13.81 15.42
N ALA A 92 15.39 12.60 14.88
CA ALA A 92 16.18 12.12 13.75
C ALA A 92 15.42 11.02 12.99
N CYS A 93 15.66 10.94 11.69
CA CYS A 93 15.14 9.84 10.87
C CYS A 93 15.96 8.57 11.09
N PRO A 94 15.37 7.43 11.51
CA PRO A 94 16.09 6.18 11.73
C PRO A 94 16.44 5.44 10.43
N TYR A 95 15.97 5.93 9.27
CA TYR A 95 16.16 5.27 7.99
C TYR A 95 17.28 5.94 7.17
N SER A 96 18.16 5.14 6.62
CA SER A 96 19.25 5.62 5.77
C SER A 96 18.82 5.79 4.31
N ALA A 97 17.90 4.95 3.83
CA ALA A 97 17.45 4.90 2.44
C ALA A 97 15.94 4.63 2.32
N PHE A 98 15.39 4.97 1.17
CA PHE A 98 13.97 4.79 0.85
C PHE A 98 13.81 4.08 -0.48
N LEU A 99 12.85 3.16 -0.54
CA LEU A 99 12.42 2.48 -1.76
C LEU A 99 10.98 2.93 -2.06
N CYS A 100 10.80 3.55 -3.22
CA CYS A 100 9.52 4.06 -3.67
C CYS A 100 8.89 3.07 -4.64
N LEU A 101 7.62 2.77 -4.41
CA LEU A 101 6.82 1.87 -5.21
C LEU A 101 5.45 2.50 -5.48
N ASN A 102 4.71 1.97 -6.45
CA ASN A 102 3.46 2.60 -6.91
C ASN A 102 2.28 2.36 -5.96
N SER A 103 2.37 1.37 -5.06
CA SER A 103 1.28 1.05 -4.14
C SER A 103 1.77 0.49 -2.81
N GLY A 104 0.93 0.57 -1.77
CA GLY A 104 1.18 -0.08 -0.48
C GLY A 104 1.32 -1.60 -0.60
N SER A 105 0.57 -2.24 -1.51
CA SER A 105 0.70 -3.69 -1.78
C SER A 105 2.07 -4.05 -2.31
N GLU A 106 2.63 -3.25 -3.20
CA GLU A 106 3.99 -3.46 -3.71
C GLU A 106 5.04 -3.22 -2.62
N SER A 107 4.85 -2.20 -1.79
CA SER A 107 5.73 -1.92 -0.65
C SER A 107 5.75 -3.09 0.35
N VAL A 108 4.59 -3.66 0.67
CA VAL A 108 4.51 -4.87 1.53
C VAL A 108 5.14 -6.08 0.85
N SER A 109 4.99 -6.24 -0.47
CA SER A 109 5.64 -7.33 -1.22
C SER A 109 7.16 -7.24 -1.13
N LEU A 110 7.71 -6.02 -1.29
CA LEU A 110 9.15 -5.79 -1.17
C LEU A 110 9.65 -6.00 0.27
N ALA A 111 8.94 -5.47 1.27
CA ALA A 111 9.25 -5.68 2.68
C ALA A 111 9.27 -7.18 3.03
N SER A 112 8.28 -7.93 2.54
CA SER A 112 8.22 -9.39 2.71
C SER A 112 9.41 -10.10 2.08
N ARG A 113 9.88 -9.65 0.93
CA ARG A 113 11.08 -10.21 0.27
C ARG A 113 12.34 -9.96 1.07
N ILE A 114 12.49 -8.75 1.63
CA ILE A 114 13.63 -8.41 2.51
C ILE A 114 13.62 -9.29 3.75
N VAL A 115 12.45 -9.47 4.37
CA VAL A 115 12.28 -10.35 5.53
C VAL A 115 12.60 -11.80 5.18
N ASP A 116 12.15 -12.30 4.05
CA ASP A 116 12.45 -13.68 3.60
C ASP A 116 13.95 -13.89 3.39
N ALA A 117 14.65 -12.92 2.79
CA ALA A 117 16.10 -12.99 2.62
C ALA A 117 16.82 -13.02 3.97
N ASN A 118 16.42 -12.18 4.92
CA ASN A 118 16.97 -12.20 6.27
C ASN A 118 16.64 -13.52 7.00
N ALA A 119 15.43 -14.00 6.89
CA ALA A 119 15.01 -15.27 7.48
C ALA A 119 15.86 -16.42 6.97
N LYS A 120 16.12 -16.49 5.67
CA LYS A 120 17.03 -17.48 5.07
C LYS A 120 18.43 -17.39 5.68
N THR A 121 19.02 -16.20 5.67
CA THR A 121 20.36 -15.96 6.23
C THR A 121 20.45 -16.39 7.70
N MET A 122 19.38 -16.20 8.48
CA MET A 122 19.36 -16.53 9.90
C MET A 122 19.09 -18.01 10.20
N THR A 123 18.55 -18.78 9.25
CA THR A 123 18.13 -20.17 9.44
C THR A 123 18.90 -21.19 8.61
N ASP A 124 19.76 -20.76 7.71
CA ASP A 124 20.63 -21.62 6.90
C ASP A 124 21.60 -22.40 7.82
N PRO A 125 22.20 -23.53 7.35
CA PRO A 125 23.16 -24.31 8.11
C PRO A 125 24.30 -23.44 8.66
N GLY A 126 24.58 -23.55 9.94
CA GLY A 126 25.59 -22.75 10.64
C GLY A 126 25.15 -21.37 11.11
N ALA A 127 23.95 -20.93 10.76
CA ALA A 127 23.42 -19.65 11.22
C ALA A 127 22.88 -19.71 12.66
N ARG A 128 22.67 -18.53 13.28
CA ARG A 128 22.19 -18.39 14.68
C ARG A 128 20.90 -19.17 14.98
N HIS A 129 20.03 -19.29 14.02
CA HIS A 129 18.74 -19.95 14.14
C HIS A 129 18.59 -21.13 13.16
N ALA A 130 19.70 -21.80 12.84
CA ALA A 130 19.71 -22.93 11.92
C ALA A 130 18.63 -23.96 12.24
N GLY A 131 17.90 -24.39 11.21
CA GLY A 131 16.83 -25.38 11.31
C GLY A 131 15.54 -24.90 11.97
N LYS A 132 15.41 -23.65 12.39
CA LYS A 132 14.18 -23.08 12.95
C LYS A 132 13.14 -22.82 11.85
N THR A 133 11.90 -23.15 12.12
CA THR A 133 10.77 -22.82 11.26
C THR A 133 10.40 -21.35 11.39
N ILE A 134 10.33 -20.65 10.28
CA ILE A 134 9.89 -19.26 10.25
C ILE A 134 8.37 -19.19 10.27
N LYS A 135 7.83 -18.39 11.19
CA LYS A 135 6.40 -18.05 11.26
C LYS A 135 6.22 -16.55 11.08
N ARG A 136 5.10 -16.16 10.48
CA ARG A 136 4.72 -14.77 10.28
C ARG A 136 3.57 -14.44 11.21
N LEU A 137 3.70 -13.35 11.95
CA LEU A 137 2.64 -12.84 12.81
C LEU A 137 1.80 -11.81 12.06
N VAL A 138 0.50 -11.94 12.13
CA VAL A 138 -0.48 -11.03 11.54
C VAL A 138 -1.46 -10.58 12.61
N VAL A 139 -1.72 -9.28 12.67
CA VAL A 139 -2.71 -8.71 13.60
C VAL A 139 -4.11 -8.99 13.08
N LYS A 140 -4.99 -9.46 13.94
CA LYS A 140 -6.40 -9.71 13.61
C LYS A 140 -7.06 -8.44 13.07
N GLY A 141 -7.75 -8.54 11.94
CA GLY A 141 -8.41 -7.43 11.25
C GLY A 141 -7.47 -6.57 10.41
N ALA A 142 -6.16 -6.81 10.39
CA ALA A 142 -5.22 -6.02 9.60
C ALA A 142 -5.45 -6.19 8.09
N PHE A 143 -5.10 -5.13 7.34
CA PHE A 143 -5.10 -5.11 5.88
C PHE A 143 -3.74 -4.65 5.37
N HIS A 144 -3.11 -5.42 4.50
CA HIS A 144 -1.78 -5.17 3.96
C HIS A 144 -1.73 -5.15 2.42
N GLY A 145 -2.88 -5.18 1.77
CA GLY A 145 -3.00 -5.20 0.32
C GLY A 145 -3.61 -6.49 -0.22
N ARG A 146 -3.80 -6.55 -1.54
CA ARG A 146 -4.53 -7.62 -2.22
C ARG A 146 -3.70 -8.40 -3.23
N THR A 147 -2.46 -7.99 -3.49
CA THR A 147 -1.53 -8.77 -4.31
C THR A 147 -1.07 -10.00 -3.55
N GLU A 148 -0.51 -10.99 -4.23
CA GLU A 148 -0.24 -12.33 -3.72
C GLU A 148 0.31 -12.38 -2.28
N ARG A 149 1.49 -11.81 -2.02
CA ARG A 149 2.10 -11.83 -0.67
C ARG A 149 1.37 -10.96 0.35
N PRO A 150 1.05 -9.70 0.07
CA PRO A 150 0.25 -8.86 0.97
C PRO A 150 -1.10 -9.45 1.32
N ALA A 151 -1.75 -10.16 0.39
CA ALA A 151 -3.01 -10.84 0.64
C ALA A 151 -2.90 -11.91 1.74
N LEU A 152 -1.77 -12.63 1.83
CA LEU A 152 -1.49 -13.60 2.90
C LEU A 152 -1.50 -12.97 4.29
N TYR A 153 -1.14 -11.69 4.39
CA TYR A 153 -1.07 -10.95 5.66
C TYR A 153 -2.33 -10.12 5.94
N SER A 154 -3.29 -10.08 5.01
CA SER A 154 -4.54 -9.32 5.14
C SER A 154 -5.61 -10.16 5.82
N ASP A 155 -5.57 -10.25 7.15
CA ASP A 155 -6.55 -11.02 7.93
C ASP A 155 -7.99 -10.58 7.69
N SER A 156 -8.23 -9.28 7.50
CA SER A 156 -9.57 -8.72 7.20
C SER A 156 -10.21 -9.28 5.92
N SER A 157 -9.42 -9.76 4.97
CA SER A 157 -9.89 -10.33 3.71
C SER A 157 -9.67 -11.85 3.61
N ARG A 158 -9.07 -12.47 4.63
CA ARG A 158 -8.63 -13.87 4.62
C ARG A 158 -9.77 -14.84 4.33
N LYS A 159 -10.95 -14.64 4.91
CA LYS A 159 -12.12 -15.52 4.69
C LYS A 159 -12.47 -15.64 3.20
N ALA A 160 -12.48 -14.52 2.48
CA ALA A 160 -12.77 -14.51 1.04
C ALA A 160 -11.66 -15.21 0.24
N TYR A 161 -10.39 -14.98 0.58
CA TYR A 161 -9.27 -15.62 -0.11
C TYR A 161 -9.25 -17.14 0.09
N VAL A 162 -9.44 -17.62 1.30
CA VAL A 162 -9.53 -19.06 1.60
C VAL A 162 -10.70 -19.72 0.85
N GLN A 163 -11.82 -19.01 0.71
CA GLN A 163 -12.98 -19.53 -0.02
C GLN A 163 -12.76 -19.65 -1.53
N HIS A 164 -11.99 -18.73 -2.13
CA HIS A 164 -11.93 -18.59 -3.58
C HIS A 164 -10.58 -18.92 -4.21
N LEU A 165 -9.49 -18.96 -3.43
CA LEU A 165 -8.14 -19.13 -3.96
C LEU A 165 -7.50 -20.46 -3.53
N ALA A 166 -7.13 -21.28 -4.50
CA ALA A 166 -6.47 -22.55 -4.28
C ALA A 166 -5.14 -22.42 -3.52
N SER A 167 -4.40 -21.31 -3.73
CA SER A 167 -3.13 -21.01 -3.05
C SER A 167 -3.25 -20.80 -1.53
N TYR A 168 -4.48 -20.71 -1.00
CA TYR A 168 -4.74 -20.55 0.43
C TYR A 168 -5.16 -21.84 1.15
N ARG A 169 -5.10 -23.01 0.48
CA ARG A 169 -5.53 -24.29 1.07
C ARG A 169 -4.66 -24.76 2.23
N ASP A 170 -3.35 -24.52 2.16
CA ASP A 170 -2.35 -25.11 3.08
C ASP A 170 -1.54 -24.07 3.85
N GLU A 171 -2.17 -22.96 4.24
CA GLU A 171 -1.49 -21.88 4.92
C GLU A 171 -1.24 -22.09 6.41
N THR A 172 -0.19 -22.84 6.73
CA THR A 172 0.26 -23.05 8.12
C THR A 172 1.36 -22.06 8.58
N SER A 173 1.87 -21.23 7.67
CA SER A 173 3.01 -20.34 7.95
C SER A 173 2.62 -19.01 8.58
N VAL A 174 1.33 -18.68 8.60
CA VAL A 174 0.81 -17.41 9.13
C VAL A 174 0.06 -17.66 10.45
N LEU A 175 0.42 -16.91 11.48
CA LEU A 175 -0.25 -16.89 12.77
C LEU A 175 -0.97 -15.56 12.95
N THR A 176 -2.27 -15.60 13.21
CA THR A 176 -3.07 -14.40 13.50
C THR A 176 -3.16 -14.21 15.01
N VAL A 177 -2.84 -13.01 15.48
CA VAL A 177 -2.91 -12.64 16.90
C VAL A 177 -3.87 -11.46 17.10
N PRO A 178 -4.61 -11.41 18.22
CA PRO A 178 -5.43 -10.25 18.56
C PRO A 178 -4.53 -9.04 18.86
N ALA A 179 -5.02 -7.83 18.57
CA ALA A 179 -4.27 -6.61 18.85
C ALA A 179 -3.94 -6.45 20.36
N SER A 180 -4.83 -6.93 21.24
CA SER A 180 -4.62 -6.92 22.69
C SER A 180 -3.46 -7.81 23.17
N ALA A 181 -2.99 -8.75 22.36
CA ALA A 181 -1.85 -9.61 22.71
C ALA A 181 -0.50 -8.97 22.37
N MET A 182 -0.49 -7.75 21.84
CA MET A 182 0.72 -7.00 21.44
C MET A 182 1.00 -5.81 22.38
N ALA A 183 0.20 -5.64 23.44
CA ALA A 183 0.36 -4.59 24.45
C ALA A 183 1.37 -4.97 25.54
#